data_ead4b5cdee887c76867837a5dd09ad19
#
_entry.id   ead4b5cdee887c76867837a5dd09ad19
#
_cell.length_a   1.000
_cell.length_b   1.000
_cell.length_c   1.000
_cell.angle_alpha   90.00
_cell.angle_beta   90.00
_cell.angle_gamma   90.00
#
_symmetry.space_group_name_H-M   'P 1'
#
loop_
_entity.id
_entity.type
_entity.pdbx_description
1 polymer ?
#
loop_
_entity_poly.entity_id
_entity_poly.type
_entity_poly.pdbx_seq_one_letter_code
_entity_poly.pdbx_strand_id
1 'polypeptide(L)'
;MLDAFEICRERNDIDIVVITGIGDKAFCSGGDQNVKGTGGYIGDDGVPRLNVLDLHKRIRELPKPVIAMVNGYAIGGGHVLHVVCDLTIASDNAIFGQTGPKVGSFDGGFGSSYLARHVGQKKAREIWFLCKQ
;
A
#
# COMPACT_ATOMS: atom_id res chain seq x y z
N MET A 1 0.78 -11.92 -4.52
CA MET A 1 0.61 -11.52 -3.11
C MET A 1 -0.67 -12.11 -2.49
N LEU A 2 -1.83 -12.08 -3.13
CA LEU A 2 -3.06 -12.64 -2.55
C LEU A 2 -2.89 -14.11 -2.14
N ASP A 3 -2.36 -14.94 -3.04
CA ASP A 3 -2.09 -16.36 -2.74
C ASP A 3 -1.10 -16.55 -1.59
N ALA A 4 -0.07 -15.70 -1.51
CA ALA A 4 0.90 -15.74 -0.42
C ALA A 4 0.23 -15.43 0.94
N PHE A 5 -0.70 -14.48 0.99
CA PHE A 5 -1.46 -14.19 2.21
C PHE A 5 -2.40 -15.34 2.59
N GLU A 6 -2.98 -16.04 1.62
CA GLU A 6 -3.79 -17.24 1.89
C GLU A 6 -2.93 -18.35 2.50
N ILE A 7 -1.77 -18.63 1.92
CA ILE A 7 -0.79 -19.58 2.48
C ILE A 7 -0.38 -19.18 3.91
N CYS A 8 -0.10 -17.90 4.13
CA CYS A 8 0.24 -17.41 5.47
C CYS A 8 -0.91 -17.56 6.47
N ARG A 9 -2.15 -17.46 6.02
CA ARG A 9 -3.33 -17.67 6.86
C ARG A 9 -3.44 -19.11 7.33
N GLU A 10 -3.24 -20.07 6.43
CA GLU A 10 -3.46 -21.51 6.69
C GLU A 10 -2.32 -22.17 7.46
N ARG A 11 -1.09 -21.67 7.32
CA ARG A 11 0.10 -22.30 7.92
C ARG A 11 0.26 -21.91 9.37
N ASN A 12 0.29 -22.91 10.26
CA ASN A 12 0.48 -22.72 11.70
C ASN A 12 1.93 -22.45 12.12
N ASP A 13 2.90 -22.67 11.24
CA ASP A 13 4.31 -22.40 11.46
C ASP A 13 4.75 -20.99 11.03
N ILE A 14 3.82 -20.14 10.59
CA ILE A 14 4.04 -18.73 10.31
C ILE A 14 3.32 -17.90 11.37
N ASP A 15 4.07 -17.16 12.16
CA ASP A 15 3.54 -16.30 13.22
C ASP A 15 3.42 -14.85 12.79
N ILE A 16 4.31 -14.38 11.91
CA ILE A 16 4.40 -12.98 11.48
C ILE A 16 4.64 -12.94 9.97
N VAL A 17 4.03 -11.97 9.30
CA VAL A 17 4.26 -11.71 7.87
C VAL A 17 5.00 -10.38 7.71
N VAL A 18 6.08 -10.39 6.94
CA VAL A 18 6.83 -9.17 6.61
C VAL A 18 6.73 -8.90 5.11
N ILE A 19 6.33 -7.68 4.75
CA ILE A 19 6.32 -7.19 3.38
C ILE A 19 7.52 -6.26 3.19
N THR A 20 8.30 -6.47 2.14
CA THR A 20 9.42 -5.59 1.78
C THR A 20 9.59 -5.48 0.27
N GLY A 21 10.30 -4.47 -0.20
CA GLY A 21 10.67 -4.32 -1.60
C GLY A 21 11.95 -5.10 -1.95
N ILE A 22 12.10 -5.46 -3.22
CA ILE A 22 13.34 -6.08 -3.73
C ILE A 22 14.40 -4.99 -3.94
N GLY A 23 15.60 -5.23 -3.44
CA GLY A 23 16.71 -4.27 -3.52
C GLY A 23 16.59 -3.15 -2.50
N ASP A 24 17.20 -2.00 -2.79
CA ASP A 24 17.38 -0.87 -1.88
C ASP A 24 16.71 0.43 -2.33
N LYS A 25 16.02 0.41 -3.47
CA LYS A 25 15.45 1.62 -4.07
C LYS A 25 14.01 1.89 -3.66
N ALA A 26 13.18 0.87 -3.65
CA ALA A 26 11.76 1.06 -3.38
C ALA A 26 11.15 -0.11 -2.61
N PHE A 27 10.33 0.24 -1.65
CA PHE A 27 9.38 -0.68 -1.05
C PHE A 27 8.23 -0.96 -2.04
N CYS A 28 7.57 0.10 -2.48
CA CYS A 28 6.53 0.04 -3.51
C CYS A 28 6.21 1.45 -3.99
N SER A 29 6.16 1.66 -5.31
CA SER A 29 5.81 2.94 -5.93
C SER A 29 4.38 3.00 -6.48
N GLY A 30 3.53 2.08 -6.06
CA GLY A 30 2.13 2.00 -6.49
C GLY A 30 1.89 0.97 -7.58
N GLY A 31 0.78 1.08 -8.27
CA GLY A 31 0.40 0.15 -9.32
C GLY A 31 1.17 0.33 -10.62
N ASP A 32 1.34 -0.76 -11.35
CA ASP A 32 2.01 -0.74 -12.65
C ASP A 32 1.23 0.13 -13.64
N GLN A 33 1.86 1.22 -14.08
CA GLN A 33 1.23 2.17 -15.00
C GLN A 33 1.09 1.59 -16.42
N ASN A 34 1.88 0.59 -16.79
CA ASN A 34 1.73 -0.09 -18.09
C ASN A 34 0.46 -0.94 -18.13
N VAL A 35 0.06 -1.50 -16.98
CA VAL A 35 -1.17 -2.28 -16.84
C VAL A 35 -2.38 -1.37 -16.69
N LYS A 36 -2.24 -0.27 -15.95
CA LYS A 36 -3.33 0.66 -15.68
C LYS A 36 -3.89 1.33 -16.94
N GLY A 37 -3.02 1.73 -17.88
CA GLY A 37 -3.43 2.49 -19.06
C GLY A 37 -4.19 3.78 -18.72
N THR A 38 -4.88 4.35 -19.71
CA THR A 38 -5.72 5.56 -19.55
C THR A 38 -7.10 5.27 -18.98
N GLY A 39 -7.59 4.04 -19.10
CA GLY A 39 -8.92 3.60 -18.63
C GLY A 39 -8.95 3.06 -17.19
N GLY A 40 -7.82 2.97 -16.53
CA GLY A 40 -7.70 2.32 -15.21
C GLY A 40 -7.43 0.81 -15.33
N TYR A 41 -7.60 0.08 -14.24
CA TYR A 41 -7.43 -1.38 -14.22
C TYR A 41 -8.70 -2.06 -14.71
N ILE A 42 -8.69 -2.53 -15.96
CA ILE A 42 -9.82 -3.22 -16.59
C ILE A 42 -9.47 -4.70 -16.70
N GLY A 43 -10.35 -5.57 -16.21
CA GLY A 43 -10.22 -7.02 -16.36
C GLY A 43 -10.51 -7.48 -17.79
N ASP A 44 -10.21 -8.74 -18.12
CA ASP A 44 -10.44 -9.34 -19.43
C ASP A 44 -11.93 -9.32 -19.85
N ASP A 45 -12.83 -9.21 -18.88
CA ASP A 45 -14.28 -9.06 -19.04
C ASP A 45 -14.74 -7.61 -19.24
N GLY A 46 -13.82 -6.66 -19.37
CA GLY A 46 -14.11 -5.23 -19.54
C GLY A 46 -14.57 -4.52 -18.26
N VAL A 47 -14.57 -5.20 -17.12
CA VAL A 47 -15.02 -4.63 -15.84
C VAL A 47 -13.84 -3.98 -15.11
N PRO A 48 -13.96 -2.70 -14.70
CA PRO A 48 -12.94 -2.06 -13.87
C PRO A 48 -12.79 -2.77 -12.52
N ARG A 49 -11.54 -3.14 -12.16
CA ARG A 49 -11.22 -3.79 -10.89
C ARG A 49 -10.03 -3.13 -10.22
N LEU A 50 -10.16 -2.89 -8.93
CA LEU A 50 -9.04 -2.43 -8.11
C LEU A 50 -8.62 -3.55 -7.16
N ASN A 51 -7.94 -4.58 -7.69
CA ASN A 51 -7.53 -5.78 -6.94
C ASN A 51 -6.66 -5.46 -5.71
N VAL A 52 -6.08 -4.28 -5.64
CA VAL A 52 -5.35 -3.83 -4.44
C VAL A 52 -6.25 -3.74 -3.21
N LEU A 53 -7.56 -3.51 -3.37
CA LEU A 53 -8.51 -3.53 -2.25
C LEU A 53 -8.60 -4.90 -1.60
N ASP A 54 -8.55 -5.96 -2.39
CA ASP A 54 -8.56 -7.33 -1.87
C ASP A 54 -7.27 -7.61 -1.09
N LEU A 55 -6.13 -7.11 -1.55
CA LEU A 55 -4.88 -7.19 -0.81
C LEU A 55 -4.96 -6.44 0.53
N HIS A 56 -5.49 -5.21 0.53
CA HIS A 56 -5.66 -4.43 1.76
C HIS A 56 -6.58 -5.15 2.77
N LYS A 57 -7.68 -5.74 2.28
CA LYS A 57 -8.57 -6.56 3.13
C LYS A 57 -7.85 -7.78 3.69
N ARG A 58 -7.12 -8.52 2.85
CA ARG A 58 -6.33 -9.69 3.30
C ARG A 58 -5.32 -9.34 4.38
N ILE A 59 -4.63 -8.19 4.24
CA ILE A 59 -3.71 -7.70 5.28
C ILE A 59 -4.48 -7.44 6.58
N ARG A 60 -5.60 -6.72 6.52
CA ARG A 60 -6.38 -6.35 7.71
C ARG A 60 -7.13 -7.50 8.39
N GLU A 61 -7.45 -8.54 7.64
CA GLU A 61 -8.20 -9.72 8.11
C GLU A 61 -7.30 -10.90 8.47
N LEU A 62 -5.98 -10.79 8.24
CA LEU A 62 -5.04 -11.83 8.62
C LEU A 62 -4.96 -11.89 10.15
N PRO A 63 -5.16 -13.07 10.78
CA PRO A 63 -5.07 -13.23 12.24
C PRO A 63 -3.60 -13.33 12.72
N LYS A 64 -2.69 -12.63 12.07
CA LYS A 64 -1.25 -12.59 12.34
C LYS A 64 -0.72 -11.20 12.05
N PRO A 65 0.25 -10.68 12.83
CA PRO A 65 0.83 -9.38 12.56
C PRO A 65 1.44 -9.28 11.16
N VAL A 66 1.16 -8.18 10.48
CA VAL A 66 1.75 -7.84 9.18
C VAL A 66 2.63 -6.61 9.34
N ILE A 67 3.90 -6.73 9.06
CA ILE A 67 4.90 -5.67 9.19
C ILE A 67 5.33 -5.20 7.81
N ALA A 68 5.22 -3.89 7.56
CA ALA A 68 5.85 -3.27 6.40
C ALA A 68 7.30 -2.92 6.76
N MET A 69 8.27 -3.56 6.10
CA MET A 69 9.69 -3.24 6.19
C MET A 69 10.07 -2.39 4.99
N VAL A 70 10.01 -1.07 5.17
CA VAL A 70 10.14 -0.08 4.10
C VAL A 70 11.60 0.23 3.85
N ASN A 71 12.12 -0.26 2.74
CA ASN A 71 13.53 -0.21 2.34
C ASN A 71 13.84 0.84 1.25
N GLY A 72 13.04 1.90 1.14
CA GLY A 72 13.19 2.96 0.14
C GLY A 72 11.87 3.68 -0.12
N TYR A 73 11.57 3.99 -1.39
CA TYR A 73 10.36 4.72 -1.75
C TYR A 73 9.07 3.91 -1.45
N ALA A 74 8.18 4.51 -0.67
CA ALA A 74 6.81 4.05 -0.42
C ALA A 74 5.83 5.15 -0.88
N ILE A 75 5.44 5.14 -2.15
CA ILE A 75 4.76 6.26 -2.81
C ILE A 75 3.40 5.83 -3.37
N GLY A 76 2.41 6.71 -3.24
CA GLY A 76 1.07 6.45 -3.75
C GLY A 76 0.45 5.18 -3.16
N GLY A 77 0.13 4.19 -4.00
CA GLY A 77 -0.35 2.88 -3.53
C GLY A 77 0.63 2.15 -2.62
N GLY A 78 1.94 2.37 -2.79
CA GLY A 78 2.97 1.84 -1.89
C GLY A 78 2.94 2.49 -0.52
N HIS A 79 2.63 3.79 -0.43
CA HIS A 79 2.39 4.45 0.83
C HIS A 79 1.12 3.91 1.52
N VAL A 80 0.05 3.65 0.75
CA VAL A 80 -1.16 3.03 1.30
C VAL A 80 -0.86 1.62 1.82
N LEU A 81 -0.04 0.86 1.11
CA LEU A 81 0.29 -0.52 1.48
C LEU A 81 0.92 -0.60 2.89
N HIS A 82 1.90 0.28 3.21
CA HIS A 82 2.47 0.28 4.55
C HIS A 82 1.49 0.80 5.62
N VAL A 83 0.61 1.75 5.25
CA VAL A 83 -0.39 2.32 6.17
C VAL A 83 -1.42 1.27 6.61
N VAL A 84 -1.74 0.30 5.77
CA VAL A 84 -2.69 -0.77 6.13
C VAL A 84 -2.06 -1.93 6.90
N CYS A 85 -0.74 -2.04 6.94
CA CYS A 85 -0.03 -2.99 7.79
C CYS A 85 -0.17 -2.62 9.28
N ASP A 86 0.08 -3.58 10.17
CA ASP A 86 -0.03 -3.35 11.61
C ASP A 86 1.13 -2.52 12.15
N LEU A 87 2.33 -2.74 11.62
CA LEU A 87 3.54 -2.01 11.99
C LEU A 87 4.34 -1.61 10.75
N THR A 88 5.12 -0.54 10.89
CA THR A 88 6.09 -0.11 9.87
C THR A 88 7.47 0.03 10.49
N ILE A 89 8.44 -0.65 9.89
CA ILE A 89 9.88 -0.44 10.14
C ILE A 89 10.43 0.22 8.88
N ALA A 90 11.10 1.35 9.02
CA ALA A 90 11.63 2.11 7.90
C ALA A 90 13.16 2.17 7.97
N SER A 91 13.80 1.99 6.83
CA SER A 91 15.23 2.31 6.68
C SER A 91 15.45 3.83 6.70
N ASP A 92 16.65 4.27 6.96
CA ASP A 92 17.02 5.68 7.02
C ASP A 92 16.88 6.40 5.66
N ASN A 93 16.89 5.66 4.55
CA ASN A 93 16.62 6.17 3.20
C ASN A 93 15.15 6.05 2.78
N ALA A 94 14.24 5.65 3.66
CA ALA A 94 12.83 5.51 3.32
C ALA A 94 12.17 6.87 3.06
N ILE A 95 11.43 6.93 1.95
CA ILE A 95 10.68 8.14 1.55
C ILE A 95 9.22 7.78 1.38
N PHE A 96 8.37 8.50 2.10
CA PHE A 96 6.93 8.28 2.10
C PHE A 96 6.20 9.42 1.43
N GLY A 97 5.14 9.16 0.67
CA GLY A 97 4.34 10.24 0.12
C GLY A 97 3.16 9.79 -0.74
N GLN A 98 2.28 10.75 -0.97
CA GLN A 98 1.16 10.59 -1.89
C GLN A 98 1.38 11.44 -3.14
N THR A 99 1.07 10.87 -4.30
CA THR A 99 1.23 11.54 -5.60
C THR A 99 -0.07 11.61 -6.38
N GLY A 100 -1.10 10.90 -5.94
CA GLY A 100 -2.40 10.85 -6.63
C GLY A 100 -2.96 12.23 -7.00
N PRO A 101 -3.04 13.20 -6.07
CA PRO A 101 -3.58 14.52 -6.38
C PRO A 101 -2.80 15.29 -7.46
N LYS A 102 -1.48 15.09 -7.58
CA LYS A 102 -0.68 15.70 -8.66
C LYS A 102 -1.08 15.22 -10.07
N VAL A 103 -1.65 14.05 -10.16
CA VAL A 103 -2.05 13.42 -11.45
C VAL A 103 -3.57 13.27 -11.56
N GLY A 104 -4.33 14.02 -10.76
CA GLY A 104 -5.80 13.98 -10.80
C GLY A 104 -6.41 12.65 -10.34
N SER A 105 -5.69 11.88 -9.54
CA SER A 105 -6.15 10.60 -9.00
C SER A 105 -6.38 10.72 -7.49
N PHE A 106 -7.36 10.00 -6.98
CA PHE A 106 -7.63 9.88 -5.54
C PHE A 106 -7.43 8.43 -5.09
N ASP A 107 -7.16 8.26 -3.78
CA ASP A 107 -7.01 6.94 -3.20
C ASP A 107 -8.34 6.17 -3.21
N GLY A 108 -8.39 5.07 -3.95
CA GLY A 108 -9.51 4.14 -3.96
C GLY A 108 -9.43 3.07 -2.87
N GLY A 109 -8.42 3.15 -1.98
CA GLY A 109 -8.18 2.16 -0.93
C GLY A 109 -8.42 2.70 0.48
N PHE A 110 -7.69 2.13 1.42
CA PHE A 110 -7.82 2.48 2.84
C PHE A 110 -6.89 3.63 3.28
N GLY A 111 -6.04 4.18 2.40
CA GLY A 111 -5.02 5.14 2.75
C GLY A 111 -5.57 6.43 3.34
N SER A 112 -6.59 7.02 2.72
CA SER A 112 -7.18 8.28 3.17
C SER A 112 -7.79 8.17 4.57
N SER A 113 -8.42 7.06 4.91
CA SER A 113 -9.06 6.85 6.21
C SER A 113 -8.09 6.40 7.30
N TYR A 114 -7.10 5.57 6.96
CA TYR A 114 -6.14 5.06 7.94
C TYR A 114 -5.01 6.03 8.23
N LEU A 115 -4.48 6.73 7.23
CA LEU A 115 -3.38 7.67 7.45
C LEU A 115 -3.71 8.71 8.51
N ALA A 116 -4.91 9.28 8.46
CA ALA A 116 -5.35 10.28 9.43
C ALA A 116 -5.41 9.75 10.88
N ARG A 117 -5.63 8.46 11.06
CA ARG A 117 -5.61 7.81 12.38
C ARG A 117 -4.20 7.63 12.93
N HIS A 118 -3.20 7.47 12.04
CA HIS A 118 -1.80 7.30 12.44
C HIS A 118 -1.10 8.64 12.72
N VAL A 119 -1.28 9.62 11.83
CA VAL A 119 -0.51 10.88 11.88
C VAL A 119 -1.34 12.10 12.29
N GLY A 120 -2.62 11.93 12.52
CA GLY A 120 -3.58 13.00 12.78
C GLY A 120 -4.03 13.72 11.49
N GLN A 121 -5.20 14.36 11.57
CA GLN A 121 -5.86 14.92 10.37
C GLN A 121 -5.05 16.01 9.67
N LYS A 122 -4.38 16.89 10.42
CA LYS A 122 -3.62 17.99 9.81
C LYS A 122 -2.45 17.48 9.00
N LYS A 123 -1.68 16.54 9.54
CA LYS A 123 -0.54 15.94 8.84
C LYS A 123 -0.98 15.10 7.65
N ALA A 124 -2.06 14.34 7.80
CA ALA A 124 -2.63 13.59 6.69
C ALA A 124 -3.05 14.52 5.53
N ARG A 125 -3.71 15.65 5.82
CA ARG A 125 -4.07 16.65 4.80
C ARG A 125 -2.85 17.28 4.13
N GLU A 126 -1.79 17.57 4.89
CA GLU A 126 -0.53 18.06 4.34
C GLU A 126 0.05 17.06 3.33
N ILE A 127 0.13 15.78 3.70
CA ILE A 127 0.63 14.71 2.83
C ILE A 127 -0.22 14.59 1.56
N TRP A 128 -1.55 14.56 1.72
CA TRP A 128 -2.48 14.40 0.60
C TRP A 128 -2.56 15.63 -0.30
N PHE A 129 -2.77 16.81 0.25
CA PHE A 129 -3.05 18.01 -0.54
C PHE A 129 -1.80 18.61 -1.15
N LEU A 130 -0.69 18.58 -0.44
CA LEU A 130 0.57 19.15 -0.91
C LEU A 130 1.46 18.11 -1.61
N CYS A 131 1.11 16.83 -1.54
CA CYS A 131 1.89 15.72 -2.09
C CYS A 131 3.38 15.80 -1.67
N LYS A 132 3.64 16.19 -0.42
CA LYS A 132 4.98 16.19 0.14
C LYS A 132 5.47 14.76 0.39
N GLN A 133 6.77 14.58 0.26
CA GLN A 133 7.50 13.35 0.52
C GLN A 133 8.45 13.57 1.70
#